data_4ee67702a92b2c0023dd24c3b92d928d
#
_entry.id   4ee67702a92b2c0023dd24c3b92d928d
#
_cell.length_a   1.000
_cell.length_b   1.000
_cell.length_c   1.000
_cell.angle_alpha   90.00
_cell.angle_beta   90.00
_cell.angle_gamma   90.00
#
_symmetry.space_group_name_H-M   'P 1'
#
loop_
_entity.id
_entity.type
_entity.pdbx_description
1 polymer ?
#
loop_
_entity_poly.entity_id
_entity_poly.type
_entity_poly.pdbx_seq_one_letter_code
_entity_poly.pdbx_strand_id
1 'polypeptide(L)'
;DVKSWLTKTRPDMVVLIDYPGFNQRVAEIARSLNIHVLYYICPQVWAWHASRVEKITRLINEAVVVFPFEVDIWARAGATVNWFGHPLVGFAKPSGSCDDLRPALKGEAESLISLLPGSRTQEIYYILPELLDAAELILKQRPSTRFLLPVAGAIDDALILPHLKGRNLPITMLRGQT
;
A
#
# COMPACT_ATOMS: atom_id res chain seq x y z
N ASP A 1 -21.18 5.49 18.07
CA ASP A 1 -21.88 5.33 16.78
C ASP A 1 -21.63 6.58 15.92
N VAL A 2 -21.10 6.37 14.71
CA VAL A 2 -20.74 7.44 13.76
C VAL A 2 -21.97 8.29 13.39
N LYS A 3 -23.12 7.67 13.18
CA LYS A 3 -24.35 8.38 12.82
C LYS A 3 -24.77 9.36 13.93
N SER A 4 -24.77 8.90 15.16
CA SER A 4 -25.11 9.74 16.32
C SER A 4 -24.13 10.91 16.45
N TRP A 5 -22.83 10.65 16.27
CA TRP A 5 -21.82 11.67 16.33
C TRP A 5 -21.98 12.73 15.23
N LEU A 6 -22.13 12.31 13.96
CA LEU A 6 -22.35 13.22 12.83
C LEU A 6 -23.64 14.05 12.98
N THR A 7 -24.71 13.43 13.50
CA THR A 7 -25.98 14.13 13.75
C THR A 7 -25.85 15.23 14.79
N LYS A 8 -25.08 14.95 15.86
CA LYS A 8 -24.86 15.91 16.97
C LYS A 8 -23.88 17.01 16.58
N THR A 9 -22.76 16.65 15.95
CA THR A 9 -21.64 17.57 15.71
C THR A 9 -21.87 18.45 14.48
N ARG A 10 -22.57 17.93 13.45
CA ARG A 10 -22.85 18.62 12.19
C ARG A 10 -21.62 19.30 11.59
N PRO A 11 -20.54 18.57 11.33
CA PRO A 11 -19.35 19.17 10.73
C PRO A 11 -19.66 19.69 9.33
N ASP A 12 -18.94 20.71 8.89
CA ASP A 12 -19.08 21.28 7.54
C ASP A 12 -18.66 20.29 6.47
N MET A 13 -17.69 19.43 6.78
CA MET A 13 -17.13 18.44 5.87
C MET A 13 -16.72 17.16 6.61
N VAL A 14 -16.88 16.03 5.91
CA VAL A 14 -16.28 14.74 6.30
C VAL A 14 -15.23 14.37 5.26
N VAL A 15 -14.00 14.16 5.70
CA VAL A 15 -12.91 13.65 4.88
C VAL A 15 -12.78 12.15 5.11
N LEU A 16 -13.03 11.37 4.07
CA LEU A 16 -12.86 9.92 4.07
C LEU A 16 -11.50 9.58 3.48
N ILE A 17 -10.75 8.69 4.14
CA ILE A 17 -9.42 8.31 3.69
C ILE A 17 -9.39 6.80 3.49
N ASP A 18 -9.09 6.33 2.24
CA ASP A 18 -8.99 4.92 1.89
C ASP A 18 -10.15 4.07 2.45
N TYR A 19 -9.92 2.85 2.92
CA TYR A 19 -10.81 1.93 3.64
C TYR A 19 -12.27 1.88 3.14
N PRO A 20 -12.52 1.41 1.91
CA PRO A 20 -13.78 1.61 1.19
C PRO A 20 -15.00 0.98 1.86
N GLY A 21 -14.84 -0.17 2.52
CA GLY A 21 -15.98 -0.88 3.13
C GLY A 21 -16.68 -0.11 4.25
N PHE A 22 -15.91 0.55 5.10
CA PHE A 22 -16.43 1.38 6.19
C PHE A 22 -16.81 2.79 5.67
N ASN A 23 -15.93 3.38 4.88
CA ASN A 23 -16.09 4.76 4.44
C ASN A 23 -17.31 4.98 3.53
N GLN A 24 -17.71 3.99 2.73
CA GLN A 24 -18.98 4.07 1.98
C GLN A 24 -20.19 4.23 2.90
N ARG A 25 -20.23 3.50 4.03
CA ARG A 25 -21.32 3.64 5.01
C ARG A 25 -21.30 5.00 5.69
N VAL A 26 -20.12 5.52 5.98
CA VAL A 26 -19.98 6.89 6.52
C VAL A 26 -20.44 7.92 5.51
N ALA A 27 -20.08 7.76 4.23
CA ALA A 27 -20.54 8.64 3.15
C ALA A 27 -22.08 8.64 3.01
N GLU A 28 -22.72 7.46 3.06
CA GLU A 28 -24.18 7.34 3.04
C GLU A 28 -24.83 8.14 4.18
N ILE A 29 -24.29 8.03 5.40
CA ILE A 29 -24.78 8.77 6.55
C ILE A 29 -24.55 10.28 6.38
N ALA A 30 -23.33 10.70 6.03
CA ALA A 30 -22.99 12.11 5.84
C ALA A 30 -23.89 12.74 4.76
N ARG A 31 -24.08 12.05 3.64
CA ARG A 31 -24.97 12.49 2.56
C ARG A 31 -26.42 12.66 3.00
N SER A 32 -26.95 11.72 3.81
CA SER A 32 -28.30 11.82 4.37
C SER A 32 -28.49 13.01 5.32
N LEU A 33 -27.40 13.51 5.87
CA LEU A 33 -27.35 14.67 6.75
C LEU A 33 -26.99 15.97 6.02
N ASN A 34 -26.85 15.95 4.68
CA ASN A 34 -26.39 17.08 3.86
C ASN A 34 -25.00 17.61 4.27
N ILE A 35 -24.12 16.74 4.76
CA ILE A 35 -22.74 17.07 5.09
C ILE A 35 -21.89 16.85 3.84
N HIS A 36 -20.99 17.80 3.54
CA HIS A 36 -20.07 17.69 2.42
C HIS A 36 -19.11 16.53 2.62
N VAL A 37 -18.90 15.71 1.57
CA VAL A 37 -18.03 14.52 1.63
C VAL A 37 -16.90 14.66 0.62
N LEU A 38 -15.67 14.72 1.11
CA LEU A 38 -14.45 14.61 0.33
C LEU A 38 -13.86 13.22 0.53
N TYR A 39 -13.61 12.48 -0.55
CA TYR A 39 -12.95 11.19 -0.47
C TYR A 39 -11.49 11.33 -0.92
N TYR A 40 -10.59 11.28 0.03
CA TYR A 40 -9.14 11.32 -0.18
C TYR A 40 -8.58 9.90 -0.29
N ILE A 41 -7.75 9.64 -1.27
CA ILE A 41 -7.30 8.28 -1.66
C ILE A 41 -8.52 7.41 -1.98
N CYS A 42 -9.18 7.73 -3.07
CA CYS A 42 -10.35 7.00 -3.53
C CYS A 42 -10.04 5.51 -3.76
N PRO A 43 -11.03 4.62 -3.55
CA PRO A 43 -10.84 3.20 -3.83
C PRO A 43 -10.39 2.94 -5.26
N GLN A 44 -9.48 2.00 -5.43
CA GLN A 44 -8.98 1.58 -6.74
C GLN A 44 -10.01 0.71 -7.48
N VAL A 45 -11.14 1.31 -7.82
CA VAL A 45 -12.30 0.63 -8.45
C VAL A 45 -11.95 -0.05 -9.77
N TRP A 46 -10.95 0.48 -10.47
CA TRP A 46 -10.45 -0.07 -11.73
C TRP A 46 -9.84 -1.47 -11.58
N ALA A 47 -9.26 -1.78 -10.38
CA ALA A 47 -8.64 -3.07 -10.14
C ALA A 47 -9.64 -4.17 -9.75
N TRP A 48 -10.74 -3.83 -9.07
CA TRP A 48 -11.58 -4.83 -8.41
C TRP A 48 -13.06 -4.76 -8.74
N HIS A 49 -13.64 -3.59 -8.93
CA HIS A 49 -15.08 -3.43 -9.14
C HIS A 49 -15.43 -2.10 -9.81
N ALA A 50 -15.28 -2.00 -11.12
CA ALA A 50 -15.60 -0.78 -11.89
C ALA A 50 -17.03 -0.26 -11.66
N SER A 51 -18.01 -1.15 -11.46
CA SER A 51 -19.41 -0.77 -11.18
C SER A 51 -19.62 -0.02 -9.86
N ARG A 52 -18.65 -0.05 -8.94
CA ARG A 52 -18.73 0.69 -7.67
C ARG A 52 -18.46 2.18 -7.83
N VAL A 53 -17.78 2.61 -8.90
CA VAL A 53 -17.44 4.02 -9.10
C VAL A 53 -18.69 4.88 -9.11
N GLU A 54 -19.72 4.50 -9.84
CA GLU A 54 -20.99 5.26 -9.92
C GLU A 54 -21.70 5.35 -8.57
N LYS A 55 -21.71 4.23 -7.81
CA LYS A 55 -22.32 4.23 -6.48
C LYS A 55 -21.60 5.20 -5.54
N ILE A 56 -20.26 5.15 -5.52
CA ILE A 56 -19.47 6.02 -4.65
C ILE A 56 -19.59 7.48 -5.08
N THR A 57 -19.55 7.76 -6.37
CA THR A 57 -19.70 9.12 -6.94
C THR A 57 -21.01 9.81 -6.46
N ARG A 58 -22.10 9.06 -6.34
CA ARG A 58 -23.39 9.61 -5.82
C ARG A 58 -23.33 9.97 -4.33
N LEU A 59 -22.38 9.42 -3.58
CA LEU A 59 -22.26 9.60 -2.13
C LEU A 59 -21.28 10.69 -1.74
N ILE A 60 -20.40 11.11 -2.65
CA ILE A 60 -19.34 12.07 -2.38
C ILE A 60 -19.56 13.37 -3.16
N ASN A 61 -18.98 14.45 -2.71
CA ASN A 61 -18.95 15.72 -3.41
C ASN A 61 -17.66 15.86 -4.25
N GLU A 62 -16.55 15.41 -3.68
CA GLU A 62 -15.23 15.49 -4.29
C GLU A 62 -14.44 14.20 -4.11
N ALA A 63 -13.72 13.83 -5.15
CA ALA A 63 -12.79 12.71 -5.18
C ALA A 63 -11.36 13.25 -5.32
N VAL A 64 -10.46 12.82 -4.44
CA VAL A 64 -9.02 13.05 -4.60
C VAL A 64 -8.34 11.71 -4.85
N VAL A 65 -7.81 11.57 -6.05
CA VAL A 65 -7.18 10.34 -6.54
C VAL A 65 -5.66 10.42 -6.43
N VAL A 66 -4.98 9.27 -6.38
CA VAL A 66 -3.52 9.22 -6.21
C VAL A 66 -2.78 8.95 -7.52
N PHE A 67 -3.44 8.35 -8.50
CA PHE A 67 -2.85 8.12 -9.83
C PHE A 67 -3.52 8.98 -10.90
N PRO A 68 -2.76 9.54 -11.86
CA PRO A 68 -3.30 10.44 -12.88
C PRO A 68 -4.36 9.77 -13.76
N PHE A 69 -4.22 8.48 -14.07
CA PHE A 69 -5.20 7.76 -14.90
C PHE A 69 -6.56 7.54 -14.22
N GLU A 70 -6.63 7.66 -12.89
CA GLU A 70 -7.89 7.54 -12.14
C GLU A 70 -8.81 8.74 -12.38
N VAL A 71 -8.25 9.91 -12.75
CA VAL A 71 -9.04 11.12 -13.02
C VAL A 71 -10.13 10.83 -14.05
N ASP A 72 -9.78 10.23 -15.18
CA ASP A 72 -10.74 9.92 -16.24
C ASP A 72 -11.81 8.91 -15.80
N ILE A 73 -11.43 7.95 -14.96
CA ILE A 73 -12.35 6.92 -14.47
C ILE A 73 -13.45 7.55 -13.60
N TRP A 74 -13.05 8.39 -12.65
CA TRP A 74 -13.98 9.05 -11.74
C TRP A 74 -14.77 10.18 -12.40
N ALA A 75 -14.14 10.95 -13.32
CA ALA A 75 -14.81 12.00 -14.07
C ALA A 75 -15.91 11.45 -14.99
N ARG A 76 -15.67 10.33 -15.67
CA ARG A 76 -16.70 9.65 -16.50
C ARG A 76 -17.89 9.17 -15.69
N ALA A 77 -17.68 8.86 -14.40
CA ALA A 77 -18.76 8.52 -13.49
C ALA A 77 -19.49 9.75 -12.92
N GLY A 78 -19.11 10.98 -13.31
CA GLY A 78 -19.71 12.23 -12.89
C GLY A 78 -19.18 12.80 -11.58
N ALA A 79 -18.02 12.34 -11.10
CA ALA A 79 -17.38 12.89 -9.90
C ALA A 79 -16.65 14.21 -10.20
N THR A 80 -16.65 15.15 -9.25
CA THR A 80 -15.65 16.22 -9.20
C THR A 80 -14.35 15.63 -8.72
N VAL A 81 -13.31 15.61 -9.57
CA VAL A 81 -12.05 14.89 -9.31
C VAL A 81 -10.88 15.84 -9.27
N ASN A 82 -10.03 15.64 -8.26
CA ASN A 82 -8.78 16.34 -8.11
C ASN A 82 -7.62 15.33 -8.03
N TRP A 83 -6.49 15.68 -8.61
CA TRP A 83 -5.24 14.93 -8.52
C TRP A 83 -4.08 15.86 -8.17
N PHE A 84 -3.43 15.60 -7.04
CA PHE A 84 -2.30 16.38 -6.53
C PHE A 84 -1.01 15.55 -6.44
N GLY A 85 -0.98 14.37 -7.05
CA GLY A 85 0.10 13.40 -6.93
C GLY A 85 -0.10 12.40 -5.79
N HIS A 86 0.82 11.44 -5.69
CA HIS A 86 0.75 10.42 -4.65
C HIS A 86 1.38 10.94 -3.35
N PRO A 87 0.71 10.89 -2.20
CA PRO A 87 1.21 11.46 -0.93
C PRO A 87 2.55 10.86 -0.49
N LEU A 88 2.82 9.59 -0.79
CA LEU A 88 4.08 8.94 -0.42
C LEU A 88 5.30 9.47 -1.18
N VAL A 89 5.16 10.17 -2.31
CA VAL A 89 6.30 10.72 -3.06
C VAL A 89 7.14 11.67 -2.21
N GLY A 90 6.50 12.42 -1.31
CA GLY A 90 7.19 13.32 -0.38
C GLY A 90 7.84 12.62 0.81
N PHE A 91 7.35 11.44 1.18
CA PHE A 91 7.78 10.70 2.37
C PHE A 91 8.77 9.57 2.06
N ALA A 92 8.61 8.90 0.93
CA ALA A 92 9.48 7.79 0.52
C ALA A 92 10.83 8.33 0.02
N LYS A 93 11.69 8.67 0.97
CA LYS A 93 13.05 9.16 0.69
C LYS A 93 14.06 8.16 1.21
N PRO A 94 15.13 7.84 0.44
CA PRO A 94 16.20 7.00 0.94
C PRO A 94 16.94 7.71 2.07
N SER A 95 17.49 6.93 3.01
CA SER A 95 18.31 7.44 4.13
C SER A 95 19.70 7.92 3.73
N GLY A 96 20.10 7.67 2.47
CA GLY A 96 21.38 8.08 1.90
C GLY A 96 21.36 8.01 0.37
N SER A 97 22.50 8.32 -0.26
CA SER A 97 22.60 8.19 -1.72
C SER A 97 22.61 6.72 -2.15
N CYS A 98 22.17 6.45 -3.39
CA CYS A 98 22.26 5.11 -3.95
C CYS A 98 23.72 4.63 -4.05
N ASP A 99 24.65 5.55 -4.27
CA ASP A 99 26.09 5.25 -4.43
C ASP A 99 26.73 4.82 -3.11
N ASP A 100 26.19 5.27 -1.97
CA ASP A 100 26.66 4.87 -0.65
C ASP A 100 25.95 3.61 -0.15
N LEU A 101 24.62 3.57 -0.27
CA LEU A 101 23.80 2.50 0.28
C LEU A 101 23.96 1.18 -0.47
N ARG A 102 24.01 1.24 -1.81
CA ARG A 102 24.07 0.04 -2.63
C ARG A 102 25.33 -0.79 -2.41
N PRO A 103 26.56 -0.21 -2.38
CA PRO A 103 27.76 -0.97 -2.06
C PRO A 103 27.73 -1.56 -0.65
N ALA A 104 27.26 -0.81 0.35
CA ALA A 104 27.17 -1.27 1.73
C ALA A 104 26.25 -2.48 1.88
N LEU A 105 25.11 -2.50 1.18
CA LEU A 105 24.14 -3.60 1.23
C LEU A 105 24.55 -4.78 0.34
N LYS A 106 25.14 -4.50 -0.80
CA LYS A 106 25.54 -5.50 -1.81
C LYS A 106 26.83 -6.24 -1.40
N GLY A 107 27.79 -5.52 -0.79
CA GLY A 107 29.14 -6.04 -0.54
C GLY A 107 29.82 -6.41 -1.85
N GLU A 108 30.51 -7.54 -1.87
CA GLU A 108 31.21 -8.07 -3.05
C GLU A 108 30.31 -8.84 -4.03
N ALA A 109 29.01 -8.99 -3.72
CA ALA A 109 28.10 -9.69 -4.63
C ALA A 109 27.91 -8.92 -5.95
N GLU A 110 27.73 -9.64 -7.06
CA GLU A 110 27.46 -9.03 -8.37
C GLU A 110 26.05 -8.48 -8.47
N SER A 111 25.09 -9.16 -7.82
CA SER A 111 23.68 -8.80 -7.85
C SER A 111 23.11 -8.62 -6.45
N LEU A 112 22.20 -7.64 -6.29
CA LEU A 112 21.44 -7.38 -5.10
C LEU A 112 19.95 -7.40 -5.44
N ILE A 113 19.19 -8.28 -4.78
CA ILE A 113 17.76 -8.49 -5.07
C ILE A 113 16.96 -8.32 -3.77
N SER A 114 15.91 -7.50 -3.82
CA SER A 114 14.99 -7.35 -2.68
C SER A 114 13.82 -8.33 -2.80
N LEU A 115 13.55 -9.05 -1.70
CA LEU A 115 12.41 -9.92 -1.54
C LEU A 115 11.34 -9.15 -0.76
N LEU A 116 10.20 -8.84 -1.37
CA LEU A 116 9.16 -8.00 -0.79
C LEU A 116 7.89 -8.82 -0.55
N PRO A 117 7.80 -9.57 0.56
CA PRO A 117 6.66 -10.47 0.80
C PRO A 117 5.38 -9.75 1.23
N GLY A 118 5.47 -8.44 1.52
CA GLY A 118 4.36 -7.65 2.03
C GLY A 118 4.48 -7.27 3.51
N SER A 119 3.41 -6.71 4.06
CA SER A 119 3.39 -6.11 5.41
C SER A 119 2.35 -6.74 6.34
N ARG A 120 1.60 -7.76 5.87
CA ARG A 120 0.54 -8.45 6.63
C ARG A 120 0.90 -9.91 6.88
N THR A 121 0.45 -10.46 8.00
CA THR A 121 0.69 -11.87 8.37
C THR A 121 0.32 -12.85 7.25
N GLN A 122 -0.83 -12.65 6.58
CA GLN A 122 -1.24 -13.50 5.47
C GLN A 122 -0.32 -13.40 4.26
N GLU A 123 0.17 -12.19 3.96
CA GLU A 123 1.13 -11.98 2.87
C GLU A 123 2.43 -12.73 3.15
N ILE A 124 2.96 -12.62 4.37
CA ILE A 124 4.15 -13.37 4.78
C ILE A 124 3.92 -14.88 4.62
N TYR A 125 2.80 -15.38 5.11
CA TYR A 125 2.49 -16.80 5.09
C TYR A 125 2.44 -17.39 3.66
N TYR A 126 1.84 -16.67 2.71
CA TYR A 126 1.64 -17.18 1.35
C TYR A 126 2.73 -16.76 0.37
N ILE A 127 3.33 -15.57 0.52
CA ILE A 127 4.23 -15.00 -0.49
C ILE A 127 5.70 -15.28 -0.15
N LEU A 128 6.07 -15.23 1.14
CA LEU A 128 7.47 -15.41 1.52
C LEU A 128 8.06 -16.76 1.09
N PRO A 129 7.37 -17.92 1.28
CA PRO A 129 7.89 -19.20 0.82
C PRO A 129 8.23 -19.20 -0.68
N GLU A 130 7.31 -18.71 -1.51
CA GLU A 130 7.48 -18.64 -2.97
C GLU A 130 8.66 -17.76 -3.37
N LEU A 131 8.84 -16.61 -2.68
CA LEU A 131 9.98 -15.74 -2.93
C LEU A 131 11.30 -16.40 -2.53
N LEU A 132 11.33 -17.19 -1.46
CA LEU A 132 12.52 -17.92 -1.04
C LEU A 132 12.87 -19.05 -2.01
N ASP A 133 11.87 -19.77 -2.53
CA ASP A 133 12.07 -20.79 -3.55
C ASP A 133 12.62 -20.17 -4.84
N ALA A 134 12.07 -19.03 -5.26
CA ALA A 134 12.61 -18.27 -6.39
C ALA A 134 14.06 -17.80 -6.14
N ALA A 135 14.37 -17.36 -4.91
CA ALA A 135 15.71 -16.93 -4.55
C ALA A 135 16.72 -18.09 -4.64
N GLU A 136 16.34 -19.30 -4.23
CA GLU A 136 17.19 -20.51 -4.39
C GLU A 136 17.46 -20.83 -5.86
N LEU A 137 16.45 -20.71 -6.73
CA LEU A 137 16.61 -20.90 -8.17
C LEU A 137 17.55 -19.85 -8.80
N ILE A 138 17.40 -18.60 -8.39
CA ILE A 138 18.26 -17.50 -8.82
C ILE A 138 19.70 -17.75 -8.38
N LEU A 139 19.91 -18.15 -7.12
CA LEU A 139 21.25 -18.40 -6.57
C LEU A 139 21.98 -19.52 -7.31
N LYS A 140 21.25 -20.58 -7.75
CA LYS A 140 21.83 -21.65 -8.58
C LYS A 140 22.35 -21.14 -9.93
N GLN A 141 21.68 -20.16 -10.53
CA GLN A 141 22.07 -19.59 -11.82
C GLN A 141 23.05 -18.42 -11.68
N ARG A 142 22.98 -17.69 -10.56
CA ARG A 142 23.79 -16.51 -10.24
C ARG A 142 24.33 -16.61 -8.81
N PRO A 143 25.38 -17.38 -8.58
CA PRO A 143 25.91 -17.66 -7.25
C PRO A 143 26.37 -16.40 -6.49
N SER A 144 26.78 -15.35 -7.23
CA SER A 144 27.19 -14.05 -6.64
C SER A 144 26.01 -13.11 -6.46
N THR A 145 24.89 -13.61 -5.89
CA THR A 145 23.70 -12.82 -5.59
C THR A 145 23.50 -12.71 -4.08
N ARG A 146 23.17 -11.51 -3.59
CA ARG A 146 22.72 -11.25 -2.21
C ARG A 146 21.25 -10.83 -2.22
N PHE A 147 20.51 -11.24 -1.20
CA PHE A 147 19.11 -10.90 -1.06
C PHE A 147 18.90 -9.97 0.14
N LEU A 148 17.99 -9.00 -0.01
CA LEU A 148 17.49 -8.15 1.06
C LEU A 148 16.06 -8.54 1.36
N LEU A 149 15.72 -8.69 2.63
CA LEU A 149 14.36 -8.94 3.09
C LEU A 149 13.92 -7.80 4.01
N PRO A 150 13.33 -6.72 3.46
CA PRO A 150 12.73 -5.68 4.28
C PRO A 150 11.52 -6.26 5.04
N VAL A 151 11.52 -6.08 6.37
CA VAL A 151 10.48 -6.58 7.25
C VAL A 151 9.72 -5.41 7.86
N ALA A 152 8.43 -5.33 7.60
CA ALA A 152 7.57 -4.28 8.14
C ALA A 152 7.54 -4.33 9.67
N GLY A 153 7.47 -3.16 10.32
CA GLY A 153 7.53 -3.05 11.77
C GLY A 153 6.46 -3.84 12.54
N ALA A 154 5.30 -4.09 11.89
CA ALA A 154 4.21 -4.88 12.48
C ALA A 154 4.40 -6.41 12.38
N ILE A 155 5.43 -6.88 11.67
CA ILE A 155 5.70 -8.31 11.48
C ILE A 155 6.75 -8.78 12.49
N ASP A 156 6.35 -9.80 13.28
CA ASP A 156 7.24 -10.47 14.24
C ASP A 156 8.24 -11.38 13.53
N ASP A 157 9.45 -11.47 14.05
CA ASP A 157 10.49 -12.40 13.58
C ASP A 157 10.04 -13.86 13.66
N ALA A 158 9.21 -14.19 14.64
CA ALA A 158 8.62 -15.52 14.78
C ALA A 158 7.83 -15.97 13.55
N LEU A 159 7.33 -15.04 12.71
CA LEU A 159 6.67 -15.36 11.45
C LEU A 159 7.64 -15.56 10.28
N ILE A 160 8.84 -14.98 10.35
CA ILE A 160 9.82 -15.01 9.26
C ILE A 160 10.84 -16.14 9.45
N LEU A 161 11.41 -16.25 10.65
CA LEU A 161 12.53 -17.17 10.93
C LEU A 161 12.25 -18.64 10.60
N PRO A 162 11.04 -19.20 10.81
CA PRO A 162 10.75 -20.57 10.42
C PRO A 162 10.90 -20.83 8.92
N HIS A 163 10.57 -19.83 8.08
CA HIS A 163 10.70 -19.94 6.61
C HIS A 163 12.14 -19.88 6.13
N LEU A 164 13.04 -19.23 6.90
CA LEU A 164 14.47 -19.14 6.59
C LEU A 164 15.25 -20.35 7.07
N LYS A 165 14.72 -21.07 8.06
CA LYS A 165 15.40 -22.22 8.67
C LYS A 165 15.67 -23.33 7.64
N GLY A 166 16.95 -23.75 7.56
CA GLY A 166 17.39 -24.82 6.65
C GLY A 166 17.65 -24.35 5.21
N ARG A 167 17.42 -23.07 4.89
CA ARG A 167 17.74 -22.49 3.58
C ARG A 167 19.13 -21.84 3.63
N ASN A 168 19.99 -22.21 2.70
CA ASN A 168 21.33 -21.62 2.59
C ASN A 168 21.33 -20.44 1.62
N LEU A 169 20.57 -19.38 1.97
CA LEU A 169 20.43 -18.16 1.18
C LEU A 169 21.17 -16.99 1.85
N PRO A 170 21.98 -16.21 1.10
CA PRO A 170 22.65 -15.01 1.59
C PRO A 170 21.64 -13.85 1.74
N ILE A 171 20.77 -13.94 2.75
CA ILE A 171 19.71 -12.95 3.03
C ILE A 171 20.13 -12.04 4.16
N THR A 172 19.95 -10.73 3.96
CA THR A 172 20.03 -9.71 5.01
C THR A 172 18.62 -9.20 5.30
N MET A 173 18.15 -9.39 6.54
CA MET A 173 16.90 -8.80 7.01
C MET A 173 17.09 -7.33 7.36
N LEU A 174 16.20 -6.46 6.89
CA LEU A 174 16.22 -5.01 7.16
C LEU A 174 14.96 -4.62 7.92
N ARG A 175 15.10 -3.81 8.97
CA ARG A 175 13.98 -3.29 9.76
C ARG A 175 14.00 -1.78 9.80
N GLY A 176 12.79 -1.16 9.74
CA GLY A 176 12.66 0.29 9.78
C GLY A 176 13.25 1.03 8.59
N GLN A 177 13.49 0.31 7.49
CA GLN A 177 14.08 0.84 6.25
C GLN A 177 13.21 0.51 5.02
N THR A 178 11.91 0.41 5.24
CA THR A 178 10.92 0.14 4.19
C THR A 178 10.15 1.39 3.84
#